data_3ca391e44d7c85c2a7c3cbfffec81072
#
_entry.id   3ca391e44d7c85c2a7c3cbfffec81072
#
_cell.length_a   1.000
_cell.length_b   1.000
_cell.length_c   1.000
_cell.angle_alpha   90.00
_cell.angle_beta   90.00
_cell.angle_gamma   90.00
#
_symmetry.space_group_name_H-M   'P 1'
#
loop_
_entity.id
_entity.type
_entity.pdbx_description
1 polymer ?
#
loop_
_entity_poly.entity_id
_entity_poly.type
_entity_poly.pdbx_seq_one_letter_code
_entity_poly.pdbx_strand_id
1 'polypeptide(L)'
;MTDGGAKSAVKRAVGKLPSAAEAYQAWAAGGRPPAAGFALERLQAVLPAWLQSVDRAGPHVRLAPGRRLLVFGALSWWIEYAVALSLLLTAAGHRVDLAYVAHRRWMDPTDDFDLRRQQAYLARLLHSLTARIRLHDLSRARIPEMPPALESSLQALDKIDVQYTRQREALDLGVGGEDQTLLDLRSRRNRHVAAGVLRLLQGGAYDAVVIPNGSILEFGAAYRTARHLGVRAVTYEFGEQRERMWLAQDDEVMRQDTSGLWEARGGDALTESEKQAITDLYRARRGGQLWGNFGRQWQSAPSQGALAARQSLGLDPTRPIALLCTNVVGDSLALGRQVFTDGMADWLAATVRWFGGHPETQLVVRVHPGELLGAGHPSAEIVRQELPELPAHVVVVRPESPVNTYDLMELAHLGLVYTTTVGMEMAMGGIPVITAGATHYRGRGFSDDPASMPAYLESLERRLAEPLGRRLAPEVVDLARRYAYRFFFEYPFRFPWHLVRFWDDLEALPFDAVLSPERWPQYAPTMRALAGEAVDWSIA
;
A
#
# COMPACT_ATOMS: atom_id res chain seq x y z
N MET A 1 -9.67 -24.58 -34.61
CA MET A 1 -8.92 -23.32 -34.53
C MET A 1 -9.94 -22.22 -34.31
N THR A 2 -10.02 -21.75 -33.08
CA THR A 2 -11.09 -20.89 -32.62
C THR A 2 -10.92 -19.45 -33.13
N ASP A 3 -12.02 -18.76 -33.38
CA ASP A 3 -12.19 -17.35 -33.84
C ASP A 3 -11.27 -16.33 -33.12
N GLY A 4 -10.79 -16.64 -31.92
CA GLY A 4 -9.84 -15.84 -31.15
C GLY A 4 -8.41 -15.76 -31.74
N GLY A 5 -7.93 -16.81 -32.40
CA GLY A 5 -6.58 -16.85 -32.95
C GLY A 5 -6.43 -15.97 -34.21
N ALA A 6 -7.45 -15.98 -35.06
CA ALA A 6 -7.47 -15.16 -36.28
C ALA A 6 -7.57 -13.65 -35.93
N LYS A 7 -8.43 -13.28 -34.99
CA LYS A 7 -8.56 -11.88 -34.48
C LYS A 7 -7.24 -11.38 -33.89
N SER A 8 -6.54 -12.19 -33.10
CA SER A 8 -5.23 -11.86 -32.52
C SER A 8 -4.15 -11.68 -33.59
N ALA A 9 -4.13 -12.52 -34.64
CA ALA A 9 -3.19 -12.39 -35.73
C ALA A 9 -3.42 -11.11 -36.56
N VAL A 10 -4.67 -10.79 -36.86
CA VAL A 10 -5.06 -9.54 -37.55
C VAL A 10 -4.66 -8.31 -36.71
N LYS A 11 -4.96 -8.30 -35.43
CA LYS A 11 -4.55 -7.21 -34.53
C LYS A 11 -3.04 -7.00 -34.50
N ARG A 12 -2.25 -8.08 -34.47
CA ARG A 12 -0.78 -8.00 -34.50
C ARG A 12 -0.26 -7.45 -35.84
N ALA A 13 -0.88 -7.84 -36.94
CA ALA A 13 -0.49 -7.34 -38.28
C ALA A 13 -0.85 -5.84 -38.43
N VAL A 14 -2.08 -5.48 -38.08
CA VAL A 14 -2.57 -4.09 -38.17
C VAL A 14 -1.83 -3.19 -37.14
N GLY A 15 -1.47 -3.72 -35.98
CA GLY A 15 -0.68 -3.01 -34.96
C GLY A 15 0.69 -2.54 -35.45
N LYS A 16 1.25 -3.20 -36.46
CA LYS A 16 2.53 -2.79 -37.08
C LYS A 16 2.38 -1.63 -38.08
N LEU A 17 1.17 -1.35 -38.54
CA LEU A 17 0.93 -0.27 -39.51
C LEU A 17 0.93 1.09 -38.80
N PRO A 18 1.69 2.08 -39.28
CA PRO A 18 1.68 3.44 -38.75
C PRO A 18 0.26 4.00 -38.72
N SER A 19 -0.09 4.67 -37.60
CA SER A 19 -1.38 5.38 -37.40
C SER A 19 -2.67 4.54 -37.49
N ALA A 20 -2.59 3.22 -37.73
CA ALA A 20 -3.79 2.39 -37.90
C ALA A 20 -4.60 2.24 -36.59
N ALA A 21 -3.93 2.08 -35.46
CA ALA A 21 -4.58 1.97 -34.15
C ALA A 21 -5.22 3.29 -33.71
N GLU A 22 -4.56 4.41 -33.96
CA GLU A 22 -5.02 5.76 -33.67
C GLU A 22 -6.22 6.13 -34.53
N ALA A 23 -6.15 5.86 -35.85
CA ALA A 23 -7.26 6.07 -36.78
C ALA A 23 -8.48 5.21 -36.38
N TYR A 24 -8.26 3.93 -36.05
CA TYR A 24 -9.33 3.07 -35.55
C TYR A 24 -9.94 3.63 -34.27
N GLN A 25 -9.14 4.10 -33.31
CA GLN A 25 -9.62 4.68 -32.05
C GLN A 25 -10.43 5.96 -32.28
N ALA A 26 -10.00 6.80 -33.22
CA ALA A 26 -10.69 8.05 -33.52
C ALA A 26 -12.02 7.85 -34.29
N TRP A 27 -12.03 6.96 -35.27
CA TRP A 27 -13.13 6.82 -36.24
C TRP A 27 -14.04 5.62 -35.93
N ALA A 28 -13.51 4.41 -35.94
CA ALA A 28 -14.32 3.21 -35.78
C ALA A 28 -14.81 2.99 -34.35
N ALA A 29 -14.01 3.32 -33.35
CA ALA A 29 -14.40 3.26 -31.95
C ALA A 29 -15.15 4.54 -31.49
N GLY A 30 -15.24 5.58 -32.31
CA GLY A 30 -15.90 6.85 -31.95
C GLY A 30 -15.31 7.49 -30.70
N GLY A 31 -14.04 7.24 -30.41
CA GLY A 31 -13.38 7.73 -29.19
C GLY A 31 -13.78 7.03 -27.89
N ARG A 32 -14.55 5.95 -27.96
CA ARG A 32 -14.94 5.14 -26.77
C ARG A 32 -13.72 4.54 -26.08
N PRO A 33 -13.83 4.22 -24.76
CA PRO A 33 -12.76 3.54 -24.05
C PRO A 33 -12.30 2.27 -24.77
N PRO A 34 -10.99 2.07 -24.94
CA PRO A 34 -10.47 0.96 -25.75
C PRO A 34 -10.70 -0.42 -25.15
N ALA A 35 -10.96 -0.49 -23.84
CA ALA A 35 -11.27 -1.74 -23.14
C ALA A 35 -12.10 -1.49 -21.86
N ALA A 36 -12.93 -2.44 -21.49
CA ALA A 36 -13.61 -2.43 -20.20
C ALA A 36 -12.58 -2.34 -19.05
N GLY A 37 -12.78 -1.45 -18.08
CA GLY A 37 -11.85 -1.20 -16.99
C GLY A 37 -10.68 -0.25 -17.33
N PHE A 38 -10.66 0.34 -18.53
CA PHE A 38 -9.80 1.46 -18.88
C PHE A 38 -10.65 2.63 -19.39
N ALA A 39 -11.68 2.95 -18.59
CA ALA A 39 -12.63 4.00 -18.87
C ALA A 39 -12.38 5.16 -17.90
N LEU A 40 -12.30 6.38 -18.44
CA LEU A 40 -12.02 7.62 -17.71
C LEU A 40 -13.10 8.68 -18.05
N GLU A 41 -14.33 8.22 -18.35
CA GLU A 41 -15.41 9.12 -18.76
C GLU A 41 -15.83 10.08 -17.65
N ARG A 42 -15.78 9.64 -16.37
CA ARG A 42 -16.04 10.53 -15.23
C ARG A 42 -15.02 11.66 -15.18
N LEU A 43 -13.72 11.35 -15.35
CA LEU A 43 -12.68 12.36 -15.41
C LEU A 43 -12.91 13.31 -16.59
N GLN A 44 -13.22 12.78 -17.78
CA GLN A 44 -13.51 13.59 -18.97
C GLN A 44 -14.65 14.57 -18.72
N ALA A 45 -15.70 14.16 -18.01
CA ALA A 45 -16.86 14.99 -17.73
C ALA A 45 -16.56 16.15 -16.77
N VAL A 46 -15.71 15.95 -15.76
CA VAL A 46 -15.44 16.95 -14.72
C VAL A 46 -14.25 17.86 -15.04
N LEU A 47 -13.37 17.45 -15.93
CA LEU A 47 -12.12 18.17 -16.24
C LEU A 47 -12.32 19.65 -16.62
N PRO A 48 -13.31 20.03 -17.45
CA PRO A 48 -13.54 21.44 -17.77
C PRO A 48 -13.87 22.29 -16.53
N ALA A 49 -14.68 21.75 -15.61
CA ALA A 49 -15.02 22.45 -14.37
C ALA A 49 -13.81 22.59 -13.43
N TRP A 50 -12.98 21.56 -13.33
CA TRP A 50 -11.75 21.60 -12.51
C TRP A 50 -10.76 22.63 -13.05
N LEU A 51 -10.55 22.69 -14.37
CA LEU A 51 -9.69 23.70 -14.99
C LEU A 51 -10.19 25.11 -14.70
N GLN A 52 -11.51 25.35 -14.80
CA GLN A 52 -12.09 26.63 -14.41
C GLN A 52 -11.87 26.96 -12.93
N SER A 53 -11.96 25.98 -12.05
CA SER A 53 -11.71 26.15 -10.62
C SER A 53 -10.25 26.54 -10.34
N VAL A 54 -9.29 25.91 -11.04
CA VAL A 54 -7.86 26.29 -10.97
C VAL A 54 -7.65 27.73 -11.45
N ASP A 55 -8.31 28.14 -12.55
CA ASP A 55 -8.18 29.50 -13.10
C ASP A 55 -8.78 30.57 -12.18
N ARG A 56 -9.84 30.22 -11.44
CA ARG A 56 -10.50 31.12 -10.47
C ARG A 56 -9.83 31.10 -9.09
N ALA A 57 -8.90 30.20 -8.84
CA ALA A 57 -8.24 30.07 -7.55
C ALA A 57 -7.53 31.38 -7.17
N GLY A 58 -7.88 31.93 -6.01
CA GLY A 58 -7.35 33.18 -5.50
C GLY A 58 -5.92 33.05 -4.96
N PRO A 59 -5.31 34.17 -4.55
CA PRO A 59 -3.94 34.17 -4.02
C PRO A 59 -3.79 33.35 -2.72
N HIS A 60 -4.87 33.12 -1.98
CA HIS A 60 -4.88 32.35 -0.72
C HIS A 60 -4.46 30.88 -0.89
N VAL A 61 -4.59 30.31 -2.09
CA VAL A 61 -4.14 28.94 -2.35
C VAL A 61 -2.66 28.86 -2.71
N ARG A 62 -2.01 29.98 -3.01
CA ARG A 62 -0.63 30.02 -3.47
C ARG A 62 0.35 29.63 -2.35
N LEU A 63 1.24 28.71 -2.66
CA LEU A 63 2.34 28.27 -1.79
C LEU A 63 3.66 28.77 -2.39
N ALA A 64 4.43 29.49 -1.60
CA ALA A 64 5.72 30.01 -2.01
C ALA A 64 6.85 29.22 -1.31
N PRO A 65 7.98 28.99 -2.00
CA PRO A 65 8.24 29.25 -3.41
C PRO A 65 7.52 28.27 -4.34
N GLY A 66 7.21 28.69 -5.57
CA GLY A 66 6.69 27.80 -6.61
C GLY A 66 7.78 26.80 -7.03
N ARG A 67 7.46 25.52 -7.05
CA ARG A 67 8.36 24.39 -7.36
C ARG A 67 8.02 23.76 -8.69
N ARG A 68 8.97 23.04 -9.29
CA ARG A 68 8.72 22.20 -10.46
C ARG A 68 8.60 20.74 -10.05
N LEU A 69 7.44 20.15 -10.30
CA LEU A 69 7.08 18.82 -9.83
C LEU A 69 6.82 17.89 -11.01
N LEU A 70 7.24 16.63 -10.89
CA LEU A 70 6.84 15.55 -11.77
C LEU A 70 5.84 14.66 -11.00
N VAL A 71 4.58 14.63 -11.43
CA VAL A 71 3.56 13.73 -10.87
C VAL A 71 3.48 12.50 -11.76
N PHE A 72 3.45 11.30 -11.17
CA PHE A 72 3.37 10.05 -11.90
C PHE A 72 2.01 9.36 -11.66
N GLY A 73 1.42 8.79 -12.73
CA GLY A 73 0.19 8.00 -12.66
C GLY A 73 0.24 6.77 -13.56
N ALA A 74 -0.30 5.67 -13.10
CA ALA A 74 -0.49 4.43 -13.85
C ALA A 74 -1.84 3.83 -13.47
N LEU A 75 -2.41 2.97 -14.31
CA LEU A 75 -3.75 2.42 -14.11
C LEU A 75 -4.84 3.52 -14.09
N SER A 76 -6.08 3.18 -14.41
CA SER A 76 -7.13 4.21 -14.58
C SER A 76 -7.37 5.05 -13.34
N TRP A 77 -7.60 4.41 -12.19
CA TRP A 77 -7.90 5.13 -10.94
C TRP A 77 -6.74 5.99 -10.41
N TRP A 78 -5.49 5.53 -10.57
CA TRP A 78 -4.32 6.32 -10.18
C TRP A 78 -4.07 7.49 -11.15
N ILE A 79 -4.43 7.35 -12.44
CA ILE A 79 -4.38 8.46 -13.40
C ILE A 79 -5.41 9.53 -13.04
N GLU A 80 -6.65 9.13 -12.70
CA GLU A 80 -7.69 10.06 -12.25
C GLU A 80 -7.25 10.87 -11.03
N TYR A 81 -6.70 10.17 -10.03
CA TYR A 81 -6.19 10.79 -8.81
C TYR A 81 -4.97 11.68 -9.06
N ALA A 82 -4.01 11.22 -9.89
CA ALA A 82 -2.83 12.00 -10.27
C ALA A 82 -3.20 13.29 -11.02
N VAL A 83 -4.26 13.28 -11.84
CA VAL A 83 -4.78 14.48 -12.51
C VAL A 83 -5.35 15.47 -11.49
N ALA A 84 -6.18 15.01 -10.56
CA ALA A 84 -6.74 15.87 -9.51
C ALA A 84 -5.62 16.50 -8.66
N LEU A 85 -4.65 15.67 -8.25
CA LEU A 85 -3.48 16.10 -7.48
C LEU A 85 -2.63 17.11 -8.26
N SER A 86 -2.38 16.85 -9.55
CA SER A 86 -1.64 17.77 -10.43
C SER A 86 -2.32 19.14 -10.53
N LEU A 87 -3.64 19.17 -10.62
CA LEU A 87 -4.40 20.40 -10.70
C LEU A 87 -4.41 21.18 -9.36
N LEU A 88 -4.50 20.48 -8.21
CA LEU A 88 -4.37 21.13 -6.89
C LEU A 88 -2.97 21.76 -6.72
N LEU A 89 -1.91 21.04 -7.08
CA LEU A 89 -0.53 21.54 -7.03
C LEU A 89 -0.33 22.71 -8.01
N THR A 90 -0.96 22.68 -9.18
CA THR A 90 -0.96 23.80 -10.13
C THR A 90 -1.67 25.02 -9.56
N ALA A 91 -2.84 24.85 -8.93
CA ALA A 91 -3.57 25.92 -8.24
C ALA A 91 -2.71 26.52 -7.11
N ALA A 92 -1.97 25.66 -6.39
CA ALA A 92 -1.03 26.09 -5.35
C ALA A 92 0.18 26.89 -5.88
N GLY A 93 0.37 26.99 -7.19
CA GLY A 93 1.42 27.81 -7.81
C GLY A 93 2.67 27.05 -8.24
N HIS A 94 2.63 25.72 -8.21
CA HIS A 94 3.72 24.89 -8.70
C HIS A 94 3.64 24.68 -10.21
N ARG A 95 4.78 24.44 -10.86
CA ARG A 95 4.87 23.97 -12.25
C ARG A 95 4.82 22.46 -12.25
N VAL A 96 3.78 21.88 -12.84
CA VAL A 96 3.54 20.43 -12.81
C VAL A 96 3.70 19.84 -14.20
N ASP A 97 4.49 18.78 -14.27
CA ASP A 97 4.55 17.85 -15.39
C ASP A 97 3.86 16.54 -14.93
N LEU A 98 2.96 15.98 -15.72
CA LEU A 98 2.29 14.71 -15.45
C LEU A 98 2.86 13.62 -16.37
N ALA A 99 3.55 12.65 -15.79
CA ALA A 99 3.98 11.45 -16.48
C ALA A 99 3.01 10.30 -16.21
N TYR A 100 2.68 9.52 -17.24
CA TYR A 100 1.75 8.40 -17.11
C TYR A 100 2.11 7.23 -18.00
N VAL A 101 1.53 6.07 -17.71
CA VAL A 101 1.56 4.89 -18.56
C VAL A 101 0.15 4.41 -18.90
N ALA A 102 -0.05 4.01 -20.15
CA ALA A 102 -1.35 3.64 -20.71
C ALA A 102 -1.66 2.14 -20.58
N HIS A 103 -1.13 1.45 -19.57
CA HIS A 103 -1.42 0.03 -19.36
C HIS A 103 -2.70 -0.15 -18.52
N ARG A 104 -3.62 -0.97 -19.04
CA ARG A 104 -4.89 -1.26 -18.37
C ARG A 104 -4.72 -2.08 -17.10
N ARG A 105 -3.85 -3.09 -17.13
CA ARG A 105 -3.60 -4.02 -16.04
C ARG A 105 -2.11 -4.29 -15.90
N TRP A 106 -1.66 -4.51 -14.68
CA TRP A 106 -0.25 -4.74 -14.41
C TRP A 106 0.22 -6.18 -14.73
N MET A 107 -0.70 -7.16 -14.77
CA MET A 107 -0.38 -8.57 -14.97
C MET A 107 -0.56 -9.06 -16.41
N ASP A 108 -1.29 -8.32 -17.25
CA ASP A 108 -1.62 -8.77 -18.59
C ASP A 108 -0.72 -8.12 -19.64
N PRO A 109 -0.17 -8.89 -20.57
CA PRO A 109 0.48 -8.32 -21.75
C PRO A 109 -0.55 -7.54 -22.58
N THR A 110 -0.12 -6.41 -23.13
CA THR A 110 -0.92 -5.59 -24.04
C THR A 110 -0.25 -5.62 -25.41
N ASP A 111 -0.98 -6.01 -26.47
CA ASP A 111 -0.43 -5.94 -27.82
C ASP A 111 -0.25 -4.50 -28.29
N ASP A 112 0.59 -4.29 -29.29
CA ASP A 112 0.94 -2.96 -29.79
C ASP A 112 -0.28 -2.18 -30.30
N PHE A 113 -1.25 -2.86 -30.90
CA PHE A 113 -2.47 -2.21 -31.40
C PHE A 113 -3.33 -1.66 -30.25
N ASP A 114 -3.58 -2.48 -29.23
CA ASP A 114 -4.38 -2.07 -28.08
C ASP A 114 -3.64 -1.02 -27.24
N LEU A 115 -2.32 -1.13 -27.07
CA LEU A 115 -1.55 -0.12 -26.36
C LEU A 115 -1.62 1.25 -27.04
N ARG A 116 -1.44 1.30 -28.37
CA ARG A 116 -1.54 2.55 -29.15
C ARG A 116 -2.95 3.15 -29.10
N ARG A 117 -3.99 2.32 -29.08
CA ARG A 117 -5.37 2.78 -28.86
C ARG A 117 -5.54 3.40 -27.47
N GLN A 118 -4.98 2.78 -26.43
CA GLN A 118 -5.02 3.31 -25.06
C GLN A 118 -4.26 4.63 -24.97
N GLN A 119 -3.09 4.74 -25.60
CA GLN A 119 -2.32 5.98 -25.70
C GLN A 119 -3.11 7.09 -26.40
N ALA A 120 -3.72 6.80 -27.55
CA ALA A 120 -4.54 7.78 -28.29
C ALA A 120 -5.78 8.23 -27.50
N TYR A 121 -6.42 7.31 -26.77
CA TYR A 121 -7.53 7.61 -25.88
C TYR A 121 -7.12 8.58 -24.76
N LEU A 122 -6.02 8.27 -24.05
CA LEU A 122 -5.51 9.14 -22.97
C LEU A 122 -5.04 10.50 -23.50
N ALA A 123 -4.29 10.52 -24.60
CA ALA A 123 -3.82 11.76 -25.19
C ALA A 123 -4.98 12.71 -25.54
N ARG A 124 -6.07 12.17 -26.10
CA ARG A 124 -7.28 12.95 -26.40
C ARG A 124 -7.98 13.43 -25.13
N LEU A 125 -8.17 12.55 -24.15
CA LEU A 125 -8.86 12.84 -22.90
C LEU A 125 -8.13 13.92 -22.09
N LEU A 126 -6.81 13.79 -21.96
CA LEU A 126 -5.99 14.68 -21.18
C LEU A 126 -5.57 15.96 -21.94
N HIS A 127 -5.96 16.09 -23.23
CA HIS A 127 -5.54 17.21 -24.06
C HIS A 127 -5.81 18.58 -23.45
N SER A 128 -6.97 18.75 -22.80
CA SER A 128 -7.35 20.03 -22.16
C SER A 128 -6.39 20.45 -21.03
N LEU A 129 -5.68 19.51 -20.42
CA LEU A 129 -4.67 19.81 -19.40
C LEU A 129 -3.43 20.51 -19.95
N THR A 130 -3.13 20.36 -21.27
CA THR A 130 -1.89 20.89 -21.87
C THR A 130 -1.73 22.41 -21.77
N ALA A 131 -2.83 23.11 -21.53
CA ALA A 131 -2.82 24.55 -21.25
C ALA A 131 -2.15 24.91 -19.90
N ARG A 132 -2.05 23.95 -18.97
CA ARG A 132 -1.55 24.17 -17.59
C ARG A 132 -0.47 23.18 -17.17
N ILE A 133 -0.48 21.95 -17.70
CA ILE A 133 0.34 20.81 -17.27
C ILE A 133 0.99 20.20 -18.51
N ARG A 134 2.30 19.92 -18.46
CA ARG A 134 2.96 19.15 -19.51
C ARG A 134 2.70 17.67 -19.31
N LEU A 135 2.36 16.99 -20.40
CA LEU A 135 2.01 15.56 -20.38
C LEU A 135 3.13 14.71 -20.98
N HIS A 136 3.48 13.61 -20.33
CA HIS A 136 4.52 12.68 -20.77
C HIS A 136 4.00 11.24 -20.71
N ASP A 137 3.77 10.63 -21.86
CA ASP A 137 3.46 9.21 -21.97
C ASP A 137 4.77 8.39 -21.93
N LEU A 138 4.90 7.55 -20.92
CA LEU A 138 6.08 6.71 -20.70
C LEU A 138 5.89 5.25 -21.16
N SER A 139 4.72 4.89 -21.66
CA SER A 139 4.34 3.50 -22.00
C SER A 139 5.30 2.81 -22.97
N ARG A 140 5.99 3.58 -23.81
CA ARG A 140 6.92 3.10 -24.85
C ARG A 140 8.20 3.94 -24.90
N ALA A 141 8.64 4.48 -23.77
CA ALA A 141 9.90 5.22 -23.71
C ALA A 141 11.06 4.32 -24.20
N ARG A 142 11.93 4.87 -25.06
CA ARG A 142 13.12 4.13 -25.52
C ARG A 142 13.99 3.80 -24.30
N ILE A 143 14.33 2.54 -24.15
CA ILE A 143 15.17 2.04 -23.06
C ILE A 143 16.64 2.24 -23.47
N PRO A 144 17.41 3.11 -22.79
CA PRO A 144 18.86 3.19 -22.96
C PRO A 144 19.54 2.07 -22.17
N GLU A 145 20.85 1.99 -22.27
CA GLU A 145 21.63 1.24 -21.28
C GLU A 145 21.43 1.86 -19.89
N MET A 146 20.95 1.05 -18.95
CA MET A 146 20.69 1.52 -17.59
C MET A 146 21.98 1.57 -16.77
N PRO A 147 22.15 2.58 -15.90
CA PRO A 147 23.23 2.56 -14.93
C PRO A 147 23.21 1.28 -14.09
N PRO A 148 24.35 0.60 -13.83
CA PRO A 148 24.37 -0.71 -13.17
C PRO A 148 23.64 -0.77 -11.83
N ALA A 149 23.78 0.27 -11.00
CA ALA A 149 23.10 0.37 -9.71
C ALA A 149 21.57 0.47 -9.86
N LEU A 150 21.09 1.24 -10.85
CA LEU A 150 19.67 1.33 -11.16
C LEU A 150 19.14 0.00 -11.72
N GLU A 151 19.87 -0.63 -12.65
CA GLU A 151 19.50 -1.92 -13.22
C GLU A 151 19.37 -3.00 -12.15
N SER A 152 20.32 -3.09 -11.20
CA SER A 152 20.23 -4.02 -10.08
C SER A 152 18.99 -3.76 -9.20
N SER A 153 18.68 -2.49 -8.95
CA SER A 153 17.50 -2.09 -8.18
C SER A 153 16.20 -2.44 -8.91
N LEU A 154 16.16 -2.29 -10.25
CA LEU A 154 15.01 -2.68 -11.06
C LEU A 154 14.84 -4.20 -11.12
N GLN A 155 15.91 -4.99 -11.18
CA GLN A 155 15.84 -6.46 -11.12
C GLN A 155 15.25 -6.95 -9.78
N ALA A 156 15.60 -6.30 -8.67
CA ALA A 156 14.98 -6.58 -7.38
C ALA A 156 13.47 -6.23 -7.39
N LEU A 157 13.10 -5.09 -7.98
CA LEU A 157 11.70 -4.70 -8.15
C LEU A 157 10.92 -5.70 -9.01
N ASP A 158 11.50 -6.19 -10.11
CA ASP A 158 10.84 -7.13 -11.01
C ASP A 158 10.37 -8.39 -10.25
N LYS A 159 11.21 -8.90 -9.33
CA LYS A 159 10.86 -10.03 -8.46
C LYS A 159 9.74 -9.68 -7.48
N ILE A 160 9.84 -8.52 -6.81
CA ILE A 160 8.80 -8.00 -5.91
C ILE A 160 7.46 -7.88 -6.66
N ASP A 161 7.46 -7.42 -7.89
CA ASP A 161 6.24 -7.29 -8.70
C ASP A 161 5.59 -8.64 -9.02
N VAL A 162 6.40 -9.68 -9.26
CA VAL A 162 5.88 -11.04 -9.46
C VAL A 162 5.31 -11.59 -8.15
N GLN A 163 6.02 -11.44 -7.04
CA GLN A 163 5.58 -11.84 -5.70
C GLN A 163 4.25 -11.17 -5.33
N TYR A 164 4.17 -9.85 -5.54
CA TYR A 164 2.95 -9.06 -5.32
C TYR A 164 1.78 -9.54 -6.19
N THR A 165 2.04 -9.78 -7.47
CA THR A 165 1.01 -10.19 -8.44
C THR A 165 0.51 -11.61 -8.18
N ARG A 166 1.40 -12.51 -7.79
CA ARG A 166 1.10 -13.91 -7.48
C ARG A 166 0.63 -14.14 -6.05
N GLN A 167 0.80 -13.13 -5.19
CA GLN A 167 0.56 -13.25 -3.73
C GLN A 167 1.31 -14.44 -3.13
N ARG A 168 2.59 -14.59 -3.49
CA ARG A 168 3.49 -15.60 -2.93
C ARG A 168 4.93 -15.09 -2.93
N GLU A 169 5.74 -15.57 -1.99
CA GLU A 169 7.13 -15.13 -1.85
C GLU A 169 8.09 -16.03 -2.66
N ALA A 170 7.84 -17.33 -2.70
CA ALA A 170 8.62 -18.25 -3.53
C ALA A 170 8.20 -18.16 -5.00
N LEU A 171 9.18 -17.98 -5.89
CA LEU A 171 8.97 -17.81 -7.32
C LEU A 171 9.59 -18.98 -8.10
N ASP A 172 8.86 -19.48 -9.12
CA ASP A 172 9.34 -20.45 -10.08
C ASP A 172 9.88 -19.71 -11.32
N LEU A 173 11.17 -19.39 -11.25
CA LEU A 173 11.90 -18.66 -12.29
C LEU A 173 12.85 -19.59 -13.05
N GLY A 174 13.01 -19.35 -14.34
CA GLY A 174 13.89 -20.08 -15.22
C GLY A 174 13.20 -20.58 -16.48
N VAL A 175 13.87 -21.42 -17.25
CA VAL A 175 13.34 -21.95 -18.51
C VAL A 175 12.14 -22.87 -18.22
N GLY A 176 10.95 -22.42 -18.61
CA GLY A 176 9.69 -23.14 -18.37
C GLY A 176 9.03 -22.87 -17.02
N GLY A 177 9.61 -22.05 -16.17
CA GLY A 177 9.00 -21.60 -14.93
C GLY A 177 7.73 -20.78 -15.18
N GLU A 178 6.69 -21.00 -14.37
CA GLU A 178 5.39 -20.35 -14.58
C GLU A 178 5.42 -18.83 -14.34
N ASP A 179 6.40 -18.35 -13.57
CA ASP A 179 6.55 -16.93 -13.26
C ASP A 179 7.43 -16.16 -14.24
N GLN A 180 8.20 -16.86 -15.09
CA GLN A 180 9.15 -16.23 -16.00
C GLN A 180 8.47 -15.26 -16.97
N THR A 181 7.33 -15.63 -17.53
CA THR A 181 6.58 -14.77 -18.46
C THR A 181 6.13 -13.46 -17.80
N LEU A 182 5.71 -13.53 -16.53
CA LEU A 182 5.30 -12.34 -15.78
C LEU A 182 6.53 -11.50 -15.40
N LEU A 183 7.63 -12.13 -15.02
CA LEU A 183 8.90 -11.44 -14.73
C LEU A 183 9.36 -10.65 -15.96
N ASP A 184 9.35 -11.26 -17.16
CA ASP A 184 9.75 -10.59 -18.40
C ASP A 184 8.84 -9.41 -18.76
N LEU A 185 7.53 -9.55 -18.49
CA LEU A 185 6.56 -8.48 -18.67
C LEU A 185 6.86 -7.31 -17.73
N ARG A 186 7.04 -7.59 -16.44
CA ARG A 186 7.32 -6.55 -15.43
C ARG A 186 8.64 -5.88 -15.69
N SER A 187 9.68 -6.66 -15.97
CA SER A 187 11.01 -6.18 -16.33
C SER A 187 10.96 -5.16 -17.46
N ARG A 188 10.28 -5.48 -18.55
CA ARG A 188 10.14 -4.56 -19.69
C ARG A 188 9.39 -3.27 -19.33
N ARG A 189 8.26 -3.38 -18.61
CA ARG A 189 7.44 -2.21 -18.23
C ARG A 189 8.18 -1.29 -17.27
N ASN A 190 8.82 -1.86 -16.26
CA ASN A 190 9.60 -1.10 -15.29
C ASN A 190 10.74 -0.33 -15.98
N ARG A 191 11.41 -0.94 -16.97
CA ARG A 191 12.47 -0.27 -17.72
C ARG A 191 11.96 0.82 -18.64
N HIS A 192 10.77 0.69 -19.24
CA HIS A 192 10.16 1.80 -19.99
C HIS A 192 9.91 3.01 -19.09
N VAL A 193 9.36 2.79 -17.89
CA VAL A 193 9.10 3.88 -16.93
C VAL A 193 10.42 4.47 -16.44
N ALA A 194 11.36 3.62 -16.02
CA ALA A 194 12.67 4.09 -15.56
C ALA A 194 13.39 4.93 -16.64
N ALA A 195 13.38 4.50 -17.89
CA ALA A 195 13.96 5.24 -19.01
C ALA A 195 13.28 6.61 -19.24
N GLY A 196 11.95 6.63 -19.15
CA GLY A 196 11.18 7.86 -19.30
C GLY A 196 11.45 8.85 -18.18
N VAL A 197 11.41 8.38 -16.92
CA VAL A 197 11.69 9.20 -15.74
C VAL A 197 13.15 9.67 -15.74
N LEU A 198 14.12 8.79 -16.05
CA LEU A 198 15.53 9.14 -16.14
C LEU A 198 15.75 10.30 -17.12
N ARG A 199 15.19 10.21 -18.33
CA ARG A 199 15.28 11.26 -19.35
C ARG A 199 14.66 12.59 -18.88
N LEU A 200 13.48 12.53 -18.24
CA LEU A 200 12.80 13.74 -17.75
C LEU A 200 13.61 14.43 -16.66
N LEU A 201 14.09 13.67 -15.69
CA LEU A 201 14.84 14.22 -14.56
C LEU A 201 16.24 14.72 -14.96
N GLN A 202 16.91 14.06 -15.90
CA GLN A 202 18.19 14.54 -16.45
C GLN A 202 18.01 15.77 -17.36
N GLY A 203 16.88 15.87 -18.07
CA GLY A 203 16.60 16.98 -18.99
C GLY A 203 15.95 18.20 -18.35
N GLY A 204 15.59 18.14 -17.07
CA GLY A 204 14.91 19.24 -16.37
C GLY A 204 15.22 19.28 -14.88
N ALA A 205 15.30 20.48 -14.31
CA ALA A 205 15.42 20.65 -12.87
C ALA A 205 14.04 20.45 -12.22
N TYR A 206 13.81 19.30 -11.61
CA TYR A 206 12.64 19.03 -10.79
C TYR A 206 13.00 19.08 -9.31
N ASP A 207 12.15 19.74 -8.53
CA ASP A 207 12.31 19.82 -7.08
C ASP A 207 11.84 18.54 -6.38
N ALA A 208 10.81 17.88 -6.93
CA ALA A 208 10.33 16.61 -6.43
C ALA A 208 9.60 15.79 -7.51
N VAL A 209 9.54 14.46 -7.27
CA VAL A 209 8.71 13.51 -8.02
C VAL A 209 7.65 12.97 -7.07
N VAL A 210 6.37 13.09 -7.42
CA VAL A 210 5.22 12.64 -6.62
C VAL A 210 4.69 11.34 -7.21
N ILE A 211 4.72 10.27 -6.43
CA ILE A 211 4.55 8.90 -6.93
C ILE A 211 3.58 8.13 -6.02
N PRO A 212 2.56 7.45 -6.56
CA PRO A 212 1.77 6.51 -5.77
C PRO A 212 2.63 5.37 -5.23
N ASN A 213 2.37 4.88 -4.04
CA ASN A 213 2.94 3.69 -3.42
C ASN A 213 4.48 3.68 -3.30
N GLY A 214 5.20 3.67 -4.39
CA GLY A 214 6.67 3.68 -4.45
C GLY A 214 7.35 2.30 -4.30
N SER A 215 6.65 1.27 -3.82
CA SER A 215 7.25 -0.04 -3.53
C SER A 215 7.19 -1.01 -4.69
N ILE A 216 6.13 -0.98 -5.49
CA ILE A 216 5.76 -1.98 -6.49
C ILE A 216 5.48 -1.38 -7.86
N LEU A 217 5.52 -2.23 -8.87
CA LEU A 217 5.09 -1.95 -10.24
C LEU A 217 5.81 -0.74 -10.86
N GLU A 218 5.17 -0.09 -11.79
CA GLU A 218 5.64 1.14 -12.43
C GLU A 218 5.90 2.26 -11.43
N PHE A 219 5.22 2.26 -10.27
CA PHE A 219 5.42 3.20 -9.17
C PHE A 219 6.79 2.99 -8.53
N GLY A 220 7.16 1.72 -8.27
CA GLY A 220 8.48 1.36 -7.77
C GLY A 220 9.61 1.70 -8.74
N ALA A 221 9.37 1.57 -10.04
CA ALA A 221 10.36 1.95 -11.06
C ALA A 221 10.59 3.46 -11.09
N ALA A 222 9.54 4.27 -11.02
CA ALA A 222 9.64 5.73 -10.96
C ALA A 222 10.36 6.19 -9.67
N TYR A 223 10.01 5.58 -8.52
CA TYR A 223 10.64 5.86 -7.23
C TYR A 223 12.15 5.56 -7.24
N ARG A 224 12.54 4.35 -7.65
CA ARG A 224 13.96 3.94 -7.69
C ARG A 224 14.78 4.81 -8.63
N THR A 225 14.20 5.24 -9.74
CA THR A 225 14.87 6.14 -10.70
C THR A 225 15.07 7.54 -10.10
N ALA A 226 14.06 8.09 -9.42
CA ALA A 226 14.19 9.39 -8.74
C ALA A 226 15.27 9.32 -7.64
N ARG A 227 15.26 8.26 -6.82
CA ARG A 227 16.27 8.05 -5.77
C ARG A 227 17.67 7.87 -6.33
N HIS A 228 17.82 7.14 -7.44
CA HIS A 228 19.11 6.96 -8.11
C HIS A 228 19.74 8.29 -8.54
N LEU A 229 18.91 9.24 -8.97
CA LEU A 229 19.36 10.57 -9.38
C LEU A 229 19.46 11.58 -8.22
N GLY A 230 19.16 11.19 -6.99
CA GLY A 230 19.15 12.10 -5.84
C GLY A 230 18.03 13.14 -5.87
N VAL A 231 17.02 12.97 -6.72
CA VAL A 231 15.86 13.85 -6.76
C VAL A 231 14.88 13.45 -5.64
N ARG A 232 14.33 14.43 -4.93
CA ARG A 232 13.34 14.23 -3.88
C ARG A 232 12.18 13.39 -4.42
N ALA A 233 11.94 12.24 -3.81
CA ALA A 233 10.80 11.39 -4.12
C ALA A 233 9.76 11.49 -3.01
N VAL A 234 8.53 11.87 -3.36
CA VAL A 234 7.41 11.91 -2.42
C VAL A 234 6.45 10.81 -2.82
N THR A 235 6.34 9.78 -1.98
CA THR A 235 5.42 8.68 -2.22
C THR A 235 4.15 8.87 -1.39
N TYR A 236 3.00 8.43 -1.92
CA TYR A 236 1.72 8.57 -1.24
C TYR A 236 0.83 7.34 -1.43
N GLU A 237 -0.01 7.09 -0.44
CA GLU A 237 -1.02 6.02 -0.47
C GLU A 237 -2.25 6.46 0.33
N PHE A 238 -3.38 5.80 0.13
CA PHE A 238 -4.56 6.08 0.94
C PHE A 238 -4.34 5.65 2.40
N GLY A 239 -4.75 6.52 3.31
CA GLY A 239 -4.78 6.21 4.75
C GLY A 239 -6.00 5.35 5.11
N GLU A 240 -6.15 5.05 6.38
CA GLU A 240 -7.35 4.35 6.87
C GLU A 240 -8.58 5.26 6.94
N GLN A 241 -8.37 6.56 7.10
CA GLN A 241 -9.41 7.58 7.19
C GLN A 241 -9.72 8.19 5.82
N ARG A 242 -10.99 8.54 5.58
CA ARG A 242 -11.45 9.08 4.29
C ARG A 242 -10.77 10.37 3.87
N GLU A 243 -10.60 11.31 4.79
CA GLU A 243 -9.98 12.62 4.51
C GLU A 243 -8.50 12.62 4.85
N ARG A 244 -7.81 11.51 4.60
CA ARG A 244 -6.40 11.33 4.94
C ARG A 244 -5.66 10.54 3.87
N MET A 245 -4.38 10.86 3.74
CA MET A 245 -3.43 10.07 2.97
C MET A 245 -2.16 9.83 3.79
N TRP A 246 -1.51 8.72 3.54
CA TRP A 246 -0.13 8.51 3.97
C TRP A 246 0.83 9.16 2.98
N LEU A 247 1.91 9.69 3.51
CA LEU A 247 2.95 10.40 2.78
C LEU A 247 4.32 10.00 3.32
N ALA A 248 5.27 9.75 2.42
CA ALA A 248 6.68 9.59 2.79
C ALA A 248 7.56 10.39 1.84
N GLN A 249 8.64 10.95 2.36
CA GLN A 249 9.63 11.70 1.59
C GLN A 249 10.94 10.91 1.58
N ASP A 250 11.43 10.65 0.36
CA ASP A 250 12.63 9.87 0.11
C ASP A 250 12.59 8.41 0.60
N ASP A 251 11.39 7.93 0.95
CA ASP A 251 11.12 6.55 1.31
C ASP A 251 9.85 6.03 0.62
N GLU A 252 9.65 4.73 0.68
CA GLU A 252 8.43 4.05 0.25
C GLU A 252 7.34 4.24 1.31
N VAL A 253 6.21 4.85 0.95
CA VAL A 253 5.13 5.15 1.92
C VAL A 253 4.60 3.90 2.64
N MET A 254 4.71 2.73 2.01
CA MET A 254 4.30 1.45 2.59
C MET A 254 5.23 0.97 3.71
N ARG A 255 6.39 1.63 3.94
CA ARG A 255 7.19 1.42 5.16
C ARG A 255 6.55 2.03 6.38
N GLN A 256 5.70 3.03 6.19
CA GLN A 256 5.01 3.73 7.26
C GLN A 256 6.00 4.25 8.33
N ASP A 257 7.12 4.83 7.87
CA ASP A 257 8.14 5.33 8.80
C ASP A 257 7.61 6.48 9.63
N THR A 258 7.38 6.21 10.89
CA THR A 258 6.89 7.16 11.89
C THR A 258 8.00 7.75 12.73
N SER A 259 9.28 7.53 12.39
CA SER A 259 10.42 7.91 13.25
C SER A 259 10.44 9.40 13.53
N GLY A 260 10.28 10.25 12.52
CA GLY A 260 10.27 11.70 12.72
C GLY A 260 9.12 12.18 13.61
N LEU A 261 7.90 11.62 13.43
CA LEU A 261 6.77 11.92 14.31
C LEU A 261 7.02 11.43 15.74
N TRP A 262 7.58 10.23 15.88
CA TRP A 262 7.86 9.67 17.20
C TRP A 262 8.96 10.42 17.95
N GLU A 263 10.02 10.84 17.26
CA GLU A 263 11.07 11.69 17.81
C GLU A 263 10.52 13.04 18.28
N ALA A 264 9.64 13.64 17.49
CA ALA A 264 9.06 14.95 17.81
C ALA A 264 8.03 14.88 18.94
N ARG A 265 7.18 13.83 18.97
CA ARG A 265 5.97 13.81 19.82
C ARG A 265 5.76 12.54 20.65
N GLY A 266 6.63 11.53 20.51
CA GLY A 266 6.49 10.26 21.24
C GLY A 266 6.56 10.40 22.75
N GLY A 267 7.21 11.45 23.27
CA GLY A 267 7.28 11.77 24.69
C GLY A 267 6.01 12.43 25.25
N ASP A 268 5.17 13.03 24.40
CA ASP A 268 4.00 13.79 24.84
C ASP A 268 2.90 12.85 25.36
N ALA A 269 2.43 13.09 26.58
CA ALA A 269 1.31 12.35 27.13
C ALA A 269 0.02 12.63 26.33
N LEU A 270 -0.83 11.60 26.18
CA LEU A 270 -2.15 11.79 25.57
C LEU A 270 -3.08 12.58 26.51
N THR A 271 -3.82 13.51 25.94
CA THR A 271 -4.96 14.14 26.59
C THR A 271 -6.10 13.12 26.79
N GLU A 272 -7.07 13.43 27.65
CA GLU A 272 -8.21 12.53 27.87
C GLU A 272 -9.05 12.33 26.60
N SER A 273 -9.18 13.34 25.76
CA SER A 273 -9.88 13.22 24.47
C SER A 273 -9.14 12.30 23.49
N GLU A 274 -7.82 12.33 23.47
CA GLU A 274 -6.98 11.45 22.63
C GLU A 274 -7.03 10.00 23.12
N LYS A 275 -6.97 9.79 24.43
CA LYS A 275 -7.18 8.46 25.05
C LYS A 275 -8.56 7.89 24.72
N GLN A 276 -9.58 8.75 24.76
CA GLN A 276 -10.94 8.35 24.40
C GLN A 276 -11.03 7.97 22.91
N ALA A 277 -10.44 8.78 22.02
CA ALA A 277 -10.46 8.52 20.57
C ALA A 277 -9.84 7.16 20.22
N ILE A 278 -8.66 6.83 20.78
CA ILE A 278 -8.02 5.52 20.52
C ILE A 278 -8.82 4.37 21.15
N THR A 279 -9.46 4.58 22.28
CA THR A 279 -10.31 3.58 22.92
C THR A 279 -11.57 3.31 22.10
N ASP A 280 -12.18 4.33 21.53
CA ASP A 280 -13.37 4.22 20.70
C ASP A 280 -13.07 3.56 19.36
N LEU A 281 -11.93 3.88 18.75
CA LEU A 281 -11.44 3.20 17.55
C LEU A 281 -11.27 1.69 17.79
N TYR A 282 -10.62 1.33 18.89
CA TYR A 282 -10.39 -0.06 19.26
C TYR A 282 -11.71 -0.81 19.50
N ARG A 283 -12.66 -0.16 20.20
CA ARG A 283 -14.00 -0.71 20.46
C ARG A 283 -14.78 -0.93 19.17
N ALA A 284 -14.76 0.02 18.24
CA ALA A 284 -15.44 -0.12 16.95
C ALA A 284 -14.85 -1.25 16.10
N ARG A 285 -13.52 -1.38 16.04
CA ARG A 285 -12.83 -2.47 15.35
C ARG A 285 -13.22 -3.82 15.94
N ARG A 286 -13.22 -3.95 17.25
CA ARG A 286 -13.66 -5.16 17.95
C ARG A 286 -15.12 -5.50 17.62
N GLY A 287 -16.00 -4.51 17.57
CA GLY A 287 -17.40 -4.67 17.19
C GLY A 287 -17.64 -4.98 15.72
N GLY A 288 -16.58 -5.02 14.89
CA GLY A 288 -16.73 -5.20 13.45
C GLY A 288 -17.44 -4.01 12.79
N GLN A 289 -17.27 -2.80 13.30
CA GLN A 289 -17.95 -1.59 12.84
C GLN A 289 -16.97 -0.60 12.23
N LEU A 290 -17.46 0.22 11.29
CA LEU A 290 -16.77 1.42 10.87
C LEU A 290 -16.79 2.45 12.01
N TRP A 291 -15.68 3.15 12.22
CA TRP A 291 -15.57 4.20 13.21
C TRP A 291 -15.32 5.56 12.57
N GLY A 292 -16.16 6.53 12.88
CA GLY A 292 -16.00 7.89 12.41
C GLY A 292 -15.84 7.98 10.89
N ASN A 293 -14.76 8.58 10.43
CA ASN A 293 -14.44 8.77 9.02
C ASN A 293 -13.50 7.70 8.43
N PHE A 294 -13.35 6.54 9.06
CA PHE A 294 -12.52 5.47 8.51
C PHE A 294 -13.11 4.94 7.19
N GLY A 295 -12.24 4.71 6.22
CA GLY A 295 -12.62 4.39 4.84
C GLY A 295 -13.01 2.93 4.64
N ARG A 296 -12.55 2.04 5.50
CA ARG A 296 -12.83 0.60 5.42
C ARG A 296 -12.97 -0.07 6.78
N GLN A 297 -13.70 -1.15 6.76
CA GLN A 297 -13.88 -2.05 7.89
C GLN A 297 -12.84 -3.16 7.80
N TRP A 298 -12.05 -3.34 8.87
CA TRP A 298 -10.99 -4.35 8.91
C TRP A 298 -11.50 -5.75 9.19
N GLN A 299 -12.68 -5.86 9.82
CA GLN A 299 -13.30 -7.11 10.19
C GLN A 299 -14.81 -6.97 10.12
N SER A 300 -15.47 -7.94 9.48
CA SER A 300 -16.92 -7.96 9.32
C SER A 300 -17.64 -8.74 10.42
N ALA A 301 -16.96 -9.72 11.05
CA ALA A 301 -17.55 -10.54 12.09
C ALA A 301 -17.56 -9.79 13.43
N PRO A 302 -18.74 -9.54 14.05
CA PRO A 302 -18.79 -8.92 15.38
C PRO A 302 -18.22 -9.88 16.44
N SER A 303 -17.74 -9.33 17.55
CA SER A 303 -17.28 -10.11 18.68
C SER A 303 -18.42 -10.95 19.27
N GLN A 304 -18.16 -12.23 19.49
CA GLN A 304 -19.03 -13.15 20.23
C GLN A 304 -18.48 -13.43 21.64
N GLY A 305 -17.34 -12.86 21.97
CA GLY A 305 -16.61 -13.01 23.21
C GLY A 305 -15.57 -14.12 23.21
N ALA A 306 -14.54 -13.92 23.99
CA ALA A 306 -13.38 -14.81 24.09
C ALA A 306 -13.76 -16.26 24.50
N LEU A 307 -14.77 -16.43 25.38
CA LEU A 307 -15.21 -17.76 25.79
C LEU A 307 -15.81 -18.55 24.64
N ALA A 308 -16.65 -17.92 23.82
CA ALA A 308 -17.24 -18.56 22.65
C ALA A 308 -16.15 -18.94 21.62
N ALA A 309 -15.18 -18.06 21.36
CA ALA A 309 -14.03 -18.34 20.50
C ALA A 309 -13.20 -19.52 21.02
N ARG A 310 -12.93 -19.58 22.33
CA ARG A 310 -12.21 -20.70 22.97
C ARG A 310 -12.94 -22.02 22.77
N GLN A 311 -14.24 -22.05 23.04
CA GLN A 311 -15.06 -23.27 22.90
C GLN A 311 -15.14 -23.74 21.45
N SER A 312 -15.36 -22.84 20.51
CA SER A 312 -15.47 -23.16 19.09
C SER A 312 -14.18 -23.72 18.49
N LEU A 313 -13.02 -23.33 19.04
CA LEU A 313 -11.72 -23.80 18.60
C LEU A 313 -11.13 -24.93 19.46
N GLY A 314 -11.83 -25.38 20.51
CA GLY A 314 -11.37 -26.44 21.37
C GLY A 314 -10.11 -26.12 22.18
N LEU A 315 -9.89 -24.83 22.52
CA LEU A 315 -8.65 -24.39 23.19
C LEU A 315 -8.68 -24.69 24.69
N ASP A 316 -7.60 -25.29 25.19
CA ASP A 316 -7.41 -25.65 26.59
C ASP A 316 -7.08 -24.38 27.43
N PRO A 317 -7.90 -24.04 28.46
CA PRO A 317 -7.66 -22.87 29.27
C PRO A 317 -6.43 -22.97 30.19
N THR A 318 -5.84 -24.15 30.37
CA THR A 318 -4.71 -24.38 31.25
C THR A 318 -3.37 -24.24 30.56
N ARG A 319 -3.35 -24.09 29.23
CA ARG A 319 -2.13 -23.95 28.41
C ARG A 319 -2.00 -22.52 27.87
N PRO A 320 -0.77 -21.98 27.77
CA PRO A 320 -0.56 -20.69 27.14
C PRO A 320 -0.94 -20.76 25.63
N ILE A 321 -1.55 -19.69 25.15
CA ILE A 321 -1.95 -19.53 23.74
C ILE A 321 -1.06 -18.48 23.10
N ALA A 322 -0.29 -18.87 22.09
CA ALA A 322 0.36 -17.96 21.17
C ALA A 322 -0.60 -17.66 20.00
N LEU A 323 -0.93 -16.41 19.78
CA LEU A 323 -1.73 -15.95 18.66
C LEU A 323 -0.82 -15.39 17.57
N LEU A 324 -0.67 -16.12 16.47
CA LEU A 324 0.05 -15.69 15.28
C LEU A 324 -0.94 -15.06 14.29
N CYS A 325 -0.75 -13.77 14.00
CA CYS A 325 -1.55 -13.08 12.99
C CYS A 325 -0.71 -12.84 11.74
N THR A 326 -1.14 -13.41 10.60
CA THR A 326 -0.44 -13.24 9.33
C THR A 326 -0.75 -11.89 8.68
N ASN A 327 0.13 -11.40 7.80
CA ASN A 327 -0.24 -10.46 6.74
C ASN A 327 -0.84 -11.26 5.56
N VAL A 328 -1.29 -10.56 4.52
CA VAL A 328 -1.51 -11.18 3.21
C VAL A 328 -0.14 -11.49 2.61
N VAL A 329 0.09 -12.74 2.20
CA VAL A 329 1.36 -13.14 1.57
C VAL A 329 1.55 -12.36 0.26
N GLY A 330 2.74 -11.79 0.07
CA GLY A 330 3.03 -11.00 -1.12
C GLY A 330 2.44 -9.58 -1.13
N ASP A 331 1.86 -9.11 -0.03
CA ASP A 331 1.41 -7.71 0.07
C ASP A 331 2.60 -6.74 0.17
N SER A 332 2.43 -5.53 -0.37
CA SER A 332 3.40 -4.44 -0.31
C SER A 332 3.76 -4.01 1.12
N LEU A 333 2.91 -4.30 2.11
CA LEU A 333 3.22 -4.13 3.54
C LEU A 333 4.11 -5.23 4.12
N ALA A 334 4.22 -6.40 3.47
CA ALA A 334 5.03 -7.52 3.91
C ALA A 334 6.32 -7.69 3.10
N LEU A 335 6.26 -7.45 1.78
CA LEU A 335 7.40 -7.57 0.89
C LEU A 335 8.49 -6.54 1.19
N GLY A 336 9.75 -6.99 1.20
CA GLY A 336 10.89 -6.12 1.50
C GLY A 336 11.00 -5.71 2.98
N ARG A 337 10.35 -6.45 3.90
CA ARG A 337 10.36 -6.19 5.36
C ARG A 337 11.12 -7.25 6.15
N GLN A 338 12.03 -7.95 5.50
CA GLN A 338 12.87 -8.99 6.11
C GLN A 338 13.77 -8.39 7.22
N VAL A 339 13.90 -9.13 8.32
CA VAL A 339 14.87 -8.84 9.39
C VAL A 339 15.82 -10.00 9.58
N PHE A 340 15.31 -11.21 9.83
CA PHE A 340 16.11 -12.40 10.10
C PHE A 340 15.59 -13.66 9.38
N THR A 341 14.58 -13.54 8.56
CA THR A 341 14.03 -14.59 7.69
C THR A 341 13.98 -14.09 6.26
N ASP A 342 13.87 -14.96 5.28
CA ASP A 342 13.79 -14.58 3.86
C ASP A 342 12.48 -13.87 3.50
N GLY A 343 11.45 -14.05 4.35
CA GLY A 343 10.15 -13.42 4.19
C GLY A 343 9.18 -13.85 5.29
N MET A 344 7.91 -13.44 5.14
CA MET A 344 6.84 -13.83 6.06
C MET A 344 6.55 -15.33 5.97
N ALA A 345 6.60 -15.91 4.76
CA ALA A 345 6.37 -17.34 4.56
C ALA A 345 7.40 -18.20 5.31
N ASP A 346 8.68 -17.83 5.22
CA ASP A 346 9.77 -18.52 5.93
C ASP A 346 9.63 -18.39 7.45
N TRP A 347 9.30 -17.19 7.95
CA TRP A 347 9.00 -16.97 9.36
C TRP A 347 7.82 -17.82 9.84
N LEU A 348 6.71 -17.85 9.08
CA LEU A 348 5.52 -18.64 9.41
C LEU A 348 5.87 -20.13 9.48
N ALA A 349 6.58 -20.64 8.48
CA ALA A 349 7.03 -22.03 8.41
C ALA A 349 7.90 -22.41 9.62
N ALA A 350 8.93 -21.60 9.92
CA ALA A 350 9.83 -21.83 11.05
C ALA A 350 9.08 -21.80 12.39
N THR A 351 8.16 -20.86 12.57
CA THR A 351 7.35 -20.74 13.79
C THR A 351 6.44 -21.95 13.99
N VAL A 352 5.71 -22.33 12.95
CA VAL A 352 4.78 -23.48 12.98
C VAL A 352 5.55 -24.78 13.27
N ARG A 353 6.72 -24.97 12.66
CA ARG A 353 7.58 -26.13 12.91
C ARG A 353 8.02 -26.19 14.36
N TRP A 354 8.42 -25.06 14.95
CA TRP A 354 8.79 -24.99 16.36
C TRP A 354 7.62 -25.42 17.26
N PHE A 355 6.42 -24.86 17.06
CA PHE A 355 5.24 -25.23 17.85
C PHE A 355 4.82 -26.70 17.65
N GLY A 356 5.09 -27.29 16.49
CA GLY A 356 4.83 -28.71 16.25
C GLY A 356 5.53 -29.63 17.26
N GLY A 357 6.68 -29.22 17.79
CA GLY A 357 7.44 -29.93 18.82
C GLY A 357 7.12 -29.52 20.27
N HIS A 358 6.20 -28.58 20.52
CA HIS A 358 5.94 -28.00 21.85
C HIS A 358 4.47 -28.14 22.27
N PRO A 359 4.01 -29.37 22.59
CA PRO A 359 2.59 -29.64 22.90
C PRO A 359 2.11 -29.02 24.22
N GLU A 360 3.00 -28.54 25.08
CA GLU A 360 2.67 -27.83 26.32
C GLU A 360 2.08 -26.43 26.06
N THR A 361 2.18 -25.91 24.84
CA THR A 361 1.64 -24.63 24.40
C THR A 361 0.59 -24.83 23.31
N GLN A 362 -0.19 -23.79 23.01
CA GLN A 362 -1.15 -23.81 21.90
C GLN A 362 -0.81 -22.69 20.92
N LEU A 363 -0.74 -23.03 19.63
CA LEU A 363 -0.60 -22.05 18.56
C LEU A 363 -1.95 -21.85 17.87
N VAL A 364 -2.43 -20.61 17.80
CA VAL A 364 -3.56 -20.20 16.98
C VAL A 364 -3.03 -19.33 15.84
N VAL A 365 -3.09 -19.85 14.62
CA VAL A 365 -2.72 -19.10 13.41
C VAL A 365 -3.96 -18.44 12.86
N ARG A 366 -4.10 -17.12 13.02
CA ARG A 366 -5.15 -16.32 12.39
C ARG A 366 -4.69 -15.86 11.01
N VAL A 367 -5.21 -16.49 9.98
CA VAL A 367 -4.95 -16.10 8.59
C VAL A 367 -5.65 -14.76 8.30
N HIS A 368 -4.95 -13.86 7.62
CA HIS A 368 -5.47 -12.52 7.33
C HIS A 368 -6.74 -12.61 6.45
N PRO A 369 -7.85 -11.93 6.83
CA PRO A 369 -9.10 -11.95 6.04
C PRO A 369 -8.93 -11.47 4.60
N GLY A 370 -7.94 -10.63 4.31
CA GLY A 370 -7.61 -10.15 2.97
C GLY A 370 -7.17 -11.25 1.98
N GLU A 371 -6.78 -12.43 2.44
CA GLU A 371 -6.47 -13.55 1.55
C GLU A 371 -7.70 -14.06 0.78
N LEU A 372 -8.92 -13.74 1.22
CA LEU A 372 -10.15 -14.01 0.44
C LEU A 372 -10.21 -13.28 -0.90
N LEU A 373 -9.47 -12.18 -1.04
CA LEU A 373 -9.44 -11.38 -2.27
C LEU A 373 -8.41 -11.90 -3.29
N GLY A 374 -7.59 -12.86 -2.87
CA GLY A 374 -6.52 -13.45 -3.67
C GLY A 374 -6.86 -14.82 -4.26
N ALA A 375 -5.90 -15.41 -4.95
CA ALA A 375 -6.02 -16.75 -5.55
C ALA A 375 -5.59 -17.84 -4.56
N GLY A 376 -6.41 -18.17 -3.58
CA GLY A 376 -6.13 -19.24 -2.61
C GLY A 376 -5.85 -18.74 -1.19
N HIS A 377 -5.32 -19.61 -0.34
CA HIS A 377 -5.01 -19.34 1.07
C HIS A 377 -3.55 -19.70 1.36
N PRO A 378 -2.59 -18.91 0.86
CA PRO A 378 -1.17 -19.27 0.94
C PRO A 378 -0.67 -19.49 2.36
N SER A 379 -1.14 -18.71 3.35
CA SER A 379 -0.73 -18.90 4.75
C SER A 379 -1.17 -20.27 5.32
N ALA A 380 -2.41 -20.69 5.06
CA ALA A 380 -2.88 -22.00 5.48
C ALA A 380 -2.18 -23.16 4.75
N GLU A 381 -1.76 -22.93 3.50
CA GLU A 381 -0.96 -23.87 2.71
C GLU A 381 0.42 -24.07 3.31
N ILE A 382 1.12 -22.99 3.66
CA ILE A 382 2.42 -23.03 4.33
C ILE A 382 2.35 -23.85 5.62
N VAL A 383 1.32 -23.61 6.46
CA VAL A 383 1.10 -24.39 7.68
C VAL A 383 0.94 -25.88 7.40
N ARG A 384 0.14 -26.25 6.36
CA ARG A 384 -0.06 -27.66 5.99
C ARG A 384 1.17 -28.33 5.39
N GLN A 385 2.01 -27.57 4.69
CA GLN A 385 3.29 -28.09 4.17
C GLN A 385 4.27 -28.43 5.30
N GLU A 386 4.31 -27.60 6.33
CA GLU A 386 5.18 -27.84 7.50
C GLU A 386 4.64 -28.91 8.45
N LEU A 387 3.34 -28.94 8.64
CA LEU A 387 2.63 -29.91 9.49
C LEU A 387 1.50 -30.58 8.69
N PRO A 388 1.79 -31.61 7.88
CA PRO A 388 0.78 -32.33 7.07
C PRO A 388 -0.33 -32.92 7.94
N GLU A 389 0.00 -33.40 9.13
CA GLU A 389 -0.92 -33.77 10.19
C GLU A 389 -0.85 -32.71 11.28
N LEU A 390 -1.87 -31.85 11.37
CA LEU A 390 -1.93 -30.81 12.38
C LEU A 390 -2.11 -31.41 13.77
N PRO A 391 -1.16 -31.18 14.69
CA PRO A 391 -1.34 -31.59 16.09
C PRO A 391 -2.51 -30.84 16.71
N ALA A 392 -3.21 -31.44 17.67
CA ALA A 392 -4.38 -30.83 18.32
C ALA A 392 -4.14 -29.47 18.99
N HIS A 393 -2.87 -29.15 19.31
CA HIS A 393 -2.46 -27.88 19.91
C HIS A 393 -2.13 -26.78 18.87
N VAL A 394 -2.21 -27.08 17.56
CA VAL A 394 -2.03 -26.10 16.48
C VAL A 394 -3.34 -25.91 15.73
N VAL A 395 -3.93 -24.74 15.84
CA VAL A 395 -5.24 -24.40 15.27
C VAL A 395 -5.08 -23.33 14.20
N VAL A 396 -5.61 -23.58 12.99
CA VAL A 396 -5.63 -22.61 11.90
C VAL A 396 -7.03 -22.00 11.77
N VAL A 397 -7.14 -20.72 12.07
CA VAL A 397 -8.35 -19.92 11.87
C VAL A 397 -8.28 -19.30 10.48
N ARG A 398 -9.03 -19.89 9.54
CA ARG A 398 -9.04 -19.50 8.13
C ARG A 398 -9.63 -18.10 7.90
N PRO A 399 -9.38 -17.46 6.76
CA PRO A 399 -9.87 -16.11 6.49
C PRO A 399 -11.40 -16.01 6.47
N GLU A 400 -12.11 -17.05 6.04
CA GLU A 400 -13.57 -17.13 6.03
C GLU A 400 -14.20 -17.41 7.41
N SER A 401 -13.40 -17.72 8.41
CA SER A 401 -13.90 -18.04 9.76
C SER A 401 -14.62 -16.83 10.39
N PRO A 402 -15.80 -17.03 10.98
CA PRO A 402 -16.55 -15.99 11.68
C PRO A 402 -15.91 -15.61 13.04
N VAL A 403 -14.84 -16.29 13.45
CA VAL A 403 -14.16 -15.99 14.71
C VAL A 403 -13.51 -14.62 14.63
N ASN A 404 -13.88 -13.75 15.54
CA ASN A 404 -13.36 -12.39 15.61
C ASN A 404 -11.91 -12.38 16.12
N THR A 405 -11.03 -11.66 15.46
CA THR A 405 -9.60 -11.57 15.83
C THR A 405 -9.40 -11.00 17.23
N TYR A 406 -10.24 -10.04 17.64
CA TYR A 406 -10.13 -9.43 18.97
C TYR A 406 -10.59 -10.38 20.11
N ASP A 407 -11.50 -11.32 19.81
CA ASP A 407 -11.84 -12.38 20.76
C ASP A 407 -10.66 -13.35 20.98
N LEU A 408 -9.89 -13.63 19.89
CA LEU A 408 -8.65 -14.40 20.00
C LEU A 408 -7.55 -13.64 20.76
N MET A 409 -7.44 -12.32 20.56
CA MET A 409 -6.49 -11.50 21.29
C MET A 409 -6.74 -11.54 22.79
N GLU A 410 -8.00 -11.54 23.25
CA GLU A 410 -8.31 -11.67 24.69
C GLU A 410 -7.83 -12.98 25.30
N LEU A 411 -7.81 -14.05 24.50
CA LEU A 411 -7.32 -15.38 24.91
C LEU A 411 -5.79 -15.47 24.89
N ALA A 412 -5.13 -14.63 24.10
CA ALA A 412 -3.71 -14.73 23.85
C ALA A 412 -2.88 -14.45 25.09
N HIS A 413 -1.90 -15.32 25.33
CA HIS A 413 -0.80 -15.13 26.27
C HIS A 413 0.35 -14.37 25.60
N LEU A 414 0.57 -14.63 24.30
CA LEU A 414 1.61 -14.03 23.47
C LEU A 414 1.07 -13.75 22.07
N GLY A 415 1.39 -12.58 21.51
CA GLY A 415 1.17 -12.24 20.12
C GLY A 415 2.40 -12.43 19.26
N LEU A 416 2.24 -13.02 18.07
CA LEU A 416 3.30 -13.21 17.08
C LEU A 416 2.87 -12.54 15.77
N VAL A 417 3.70 -11.64 15.26
CA VAL A 417 3.36 -10.85 14.08
C VAL A 417 4.56 -10.64 13.17
N TYR A 418 4.31 -10.51 11.87
CA TYR A 418 5.36 -10.09 10.93
C TYR A 418 5.41 -8.56 10.85
N THR A 419 4.44 -7.92 10.19
CA THR A 419 4.37 -6.45 10.08
C THR A 419 2.96 -5.89 10.34
N THR A 420 1.99 -6.74 10.69
CA THR A 420 0.60 -6.31 10.87
C THR A 420 0.40 -5.38 12.07
N THR A 421 -0.48 -4.40 11.94
CA THR A 421 -0.87 -3.46 13.02
C THR A 421 -1.50 -4.15 14.23
N VAL A 422 -1.98 -5.38 14.08
CA VAL A 422 -2.57 -6.18 15.16
C VAL A 422 -1.59 -6.36 16.32
N GLY A 423 -0.27 -6.42 16.06
CA GLY A 423 0.72 -6.47 17.14
C GLY A 423 0.70 -5.23 18.04
N MET A 424 0.60 -4.04 17.46
CA MET A 424 0.42 -2.81 18.23
C MET A 424 -0.91 -2.83 19.02
N GLU A 425 -1.98 -3.32 18.42
CA GLU A 425 -3.29 -3.42 19.08
C GLU A 425 -3.27 -4.44 20.23
N MET A 426 -2.55 -5.55 20.11
CA MET A 426 -2.28 -6.50 21.20
C MET A 426 -1.54 -5.83 22.36
N ALA A 427 -0.47 -5.08 22.08
CA ALA A 427 0.29 -4.36 23.09
C ALA A 427 -0.57 -3.31 23.82
N MET A 428 -1.46 -2.60 23.12
CA MET A 428 -2.47 -1.70 23.71
C MET A 428 -3.42 -2.41 24.67
N GLY A 429 -3.70 -3.70 24.41
CA GLY A 429 -4.49 -4.59 25.27
C GLY A 429 -3.67 -5.26 26.38
N GLY A 430 -2.39 -4.92 26.51
CA GLY A 430 -1.48 -5.49 27.51
C GLY A 430 -0.92 -6.86 27.17
N ILE A 431 -1.06 -7.36 25.95
CA ILE A 431 -0.55 -8.64 25.51
C ILE A 431 0.90 -8.46 25.06
N PRO A 432 1.86 -9.26 25.57
CA PRO A 432 3.23 -9.29 25.05
C PRO A 432 3.24 -9.66 23.55
N VAL A 433 4.12 -9.02 22.78
CA VAL A 433 4.19 -9.20 21.32
C VAL A 433 5.63 -9.40 20.89
N ILE A 434 5.86 -10.37 20.00
CA ILE A 434 7.13 -10.54 19.29
C ILE A 434 6.91 -10.17 17.82
N THR A 435 7.76 -9.27 17.29
CA THR A 435 7.73 -8.88 15.88
C THR A 435 8.84 -9.60 15.10
N ALA A 436 8.52 -10.13 13.93
CA ALA A 436 9.52 -10.82 13.10
C ALA A 436 10.00 -9.96 11.92
N GLY A 437 9.13 -9.14 11.35
CA GLY A 437 9.45 -8.24 10.25
C GLY A 437 9.77 -6.81 10.68
N ALA A 438 10.23 -6.00 9.73
CA ALA A 438 10.47 -4.57 9.91
C ALA A 438 9.15 -3.80 9.89
N THR A 439 8.41 -3.87 11.01
CA THR A 439 7.16 -3.12 11.19
C THR A 439 7.43 -1.68 11.65
N HIS A 440 6.49 -0.77 11.38
CA HIS A 440 6.59 0.65 11.70
C HIS A 440 6.72 0.96 13.21
N TYR A 441 6.30 0.03 14.07
CA TYR A 441 6.41 0.18 15.52
C TYR A 441 7.57 -0.60 16.15
N ARG A 442 8.40 -1.29 15.36
CA ARG A 442 9.60 -1.97 15.85
C ARG A 442 10.55 -0.98 16.53
N GLY A 443 11.12 -1.35 17.67
CA GLY A 443 12.03 -0.50 18.44
C GLY A 443 11.35 0.61 19.24
N ARG A 444 10.01 0.59 19.37
CA ARG A 444 9.26 1.60 20.14
C ARG A 444 9.08 1.25 21.63
N GLY A 445 9.61 0.12 22.10
CA GLY A 445 9.67 -0.25 23.51
C GLY A 445 8.45 -0.97 24.08
N PHE A 446 7.49 -1.37 23.24
CA PHE A 446 6.32 -2.13 23.65
C PHE A 446 6.19 -3.51 22.98
N SER A 447 7.17 -3.91 22.19
CA SER A 447 7.29 -5.23 21.57
C SER A 447 8.70 -5.80 21.80
N ASP A 448 8.83 -7.13 21.77
CA ASP A 448 10.12 -7.81 21.65
C ASP A 448 10.49 -7.85 20.16
N ASP A 449 11.68 -7.37 19.82
CA ASP A 449 12.11 -7.12 18.47
C ASP A 449 13.41 -7.86 18.13
N PRO A 450 13.40 -9.22 18.05
CA PRO A 450 14.59 -10.02 17.82
C PRO A 450 15.22 -9.72 16.46
N ALA A 451 16.56 -9.73 16.41
CA ALA A 451 17.32 -9.46 15.19
C ALA A 451 17.85 -10.76 14.52
N SER A 452 17.58 -11.92 15.11
CA SER A 452 18.01 -13.22 14.58
C SER A 452 17.00 -14.32 14.95
N MET A 453 17.01 -15.43 14.21
CA MET A 453 16.16 -16.59 14.51
C MET A 453 16.45 -17.18 15.91
N PRO A 454 17.71 -17.36 16.36
CA PRO A 454 17.96 -17.80 17.74
C PRO A 454 17.35 -16.86 18.78
N ALA A 455 17.50 -15.55 18.64
CA ALA A 455 16.92 -14.57 19.56
C ALA A 455 15.38 -14.58 19.54
N TYR A 456 14.78 -14.87 18.37
CA TYR A 456 13.34 -15.05 18.23
C TYR A 456 12.84 -16.26 19.01
N LEU A 457 13.49 -17.42 18.87
CA LEU A 457 13.13 -18.65 19.58
C LEU A 457 13.35 -18.51 21.09
N GLU A 458 14.44 -17.89 21.53
CA GLU A 458 14.68 -17.55 22.93
C GLU A 458 13.58 -16.65 23.52
N SER A 459 13.12 -15.67 22.73
CA SER A 459 12.00 -14.80 23.13
C SER A 459 10.69 -15.57 23.25
N LEU A 460 10.42 -16.53 22.34
CA LEU A 460 9.27 -17.43 22.42
C LEU A 460 9.30 -18.23 23.73
N GLU A 461 10.38 -18.95 24.00
CA GLU A 461 10.55 -19.78 25.19
C GLU A 461 10.37 -18.96 26.46
N ARG A 462 11.05 -17.82 26.55
CA ARG A 462 10.95 -16.91 27.71
C ARG A 462 9.52 -16.43 27.96
N ARG A 463 8.83 -15.97 26.90
CA ARG A 463 7.47 -15.43 27.03
C ARG A 463 6.43 -16.52 27.34
N LEU A 464 6.56 -17.67 26.77
CA LEU A 464 5.64 -18.79 27.01
C LEU A 464 5.84 -19.43 28.40
N ALA A 465 7.01 -19.28 29.00
CA ALA A 465 7.29 -19.70 30.38
C ALA A 465 6.74 -18.73 31.46
N GLU A 466 6.31 -17.51 31.05
CA GLU A 466 5.69 -16.57 31.99
C GLU A 466 4.35 -17.11 32.53
N PRO A 467 3.94 -16.74 33.75
CA PRO A 467 2.66 -17.18 34.32
C PRO A 467 1.45 -16.82 33.42
N LEU A 468 0.48 -17.74 33.33
CA LEU A 468 -0.77 -17.49 32.59
C LEU A 468 -1.44 -16.19 33.07
N GLY A 469 -1.92 -15.40 32.11
CA GLY A 469 -2.54 -14.11 32.39
C GLY A 469 -1.56 -12.96 32.64
N ARG A 470 -0.24 -13.21 32.54
CA ARG A 470 0.76 -12.12 32.57
C ARG A 470 0.44 -11.11 31.46
N ARG A 471 0.44 -9.83 31.83
CA ARG A 471 0.24 -8.70 30.91
C ARG A 471 1.43 -7.75 30.97
N LEU A 472 1.58 -6.94 29.91
CA LEU A 472 2.53 -5.83 29.91
C LEU A 472 2.28 -4.88 31.07
N ALA A 473 3.34 -4.27 31.57
CA ALA A 473 3.24 -3.24 32.60
C ALA A 473 2.39 -2.04 32.10
N PRO A 474 1.64 -1.36 32.99
CA PRO A 474 0.77 -0.24 32.60
C PRO A 474 1.48 0.85 31.79
N GLU A 475 2.76 1.12 32.09
CA GLU A 475 3.58 2.11 31.39
C GLU A 475 3.86 1.70 29.94
N VAL A 476 4.05 0.39 29.70
CA VAL A 476 4.26 -0.16 28.35
C VAL A 476 2.95 -0.13 27.56
N VAL A 477 1.82 -0.41 28.19
CA VAL A 477 0.49 -0.29 27.59
C VAL A 477 0.20 1.17 27.21
N ASP A 478 0.52 2.12 28.09
CA ASP A 478 0.38 3.54 27.79
C ASP A 478 1.25 3.97 26.63
N LEU A 479 2.49 3.48 26.58
CA LEU A 479 3.41 3.72 25.45
C LEU A 479 2.83 3.21 24.14
N ALA A 480 2.28 1.99 24.11
CA ALA A 480 1.63 1.42 22.92
C ALA A 480 0.40 2.24 22.48
N ARG A 481 -0.43 2.70 23.44
CA ARG A 481 -1.60 3.55 23.16
C ARG A 481 -1.20 4.91 22.61
N ARG A 482 -0.14 5.53 23.16
CA ARG A 482 0.45 6.75 22.64
C ARG A 482 0.90 6.60 21.22
N TYR A 483 1.67 5.55 20.94
CA TYR A 483 2.12 5.25 19.61
C TYR A 483 0.96 5.05 18.63
N ALA A 484 -0.04 4.26 19.02
CA ALA A 484 -1.21 4.01 18.19
C ALA A 484 -1.99 5.31 17.87
N TYR A 485 -2.14 6.20 18.84
CA TYR A 485 -2.78 7.50 18.59
C TYR A 485 -1.99 8.31 17.54
N ARG A 486 -0.66 8.44 17.71
CA ARG A 486 0.21 9.12 16.75
C ARG A 486 0.08 8.51 15.35
N PHE A 487 0.13 7.19 15.26
CA PHE A 487 0.04 6.48 13.99
C PHE A 487 -1.32 6.66 13.30
N PHE A 488 -2.42 6.52 14.01
CA PHE A 488 -3.73 6.58 13.39
C PHE A 488 -4.23 8.00 13.14
N PHE A 489 -3.90 8.97 13.97
CA PHE A 489 -4.52 10.29 13.93
C PHE A 489 -3.58 11.42 13.51
N GLU A 490 -2.28 11.30 13.73
CA GLU A 490 -1.32 12.36 13.42
C GLU A 490 -0.43 12.04 12.22
N TYR A 491 -0.01 10.78 12.05
CA TYR A 491 0.81 10.38 10.90
C TYR A 491 0.12 10.60 9.54
N PRO A 492 -1.21 10.34 9.36
CA PRO A 492 -1.86 10.57 8.08
C PRO A 492 -2.14 12.06 7.84
N PHE A 493 -1.72 12.56 6.69
CA PHE A 493 -1.94 13.93 6.26
C PHE A 493 -3.37 14.19 5.84
N ARG A 494 -3.91 15.38 6.11
CA ARG A 494 -5.24 15.77 5.63
C ARG A 494 -5.26 15.92 4.12
N PHE A 495 -6.16 15.19 3.48
CA PHE A 495 -6.38 15.26 2.05
C PHE A 495 -7.88 15.09 1.74
N PRO A 496 -8.46 15.82 0.77
CA PRO A 496 -9.92 15.91 0.65
C PRO A 496 -10.59 14.62 0.20
N TRP A 497 -9.90 13.77 -0.56
CA TRP A 497 -10.51 12.59 -1.21
C TRP A 497 -9.70 11.34 -0.96
N HIS A 498 -10.39 10.29 -0.52
CA HIS A 498 -9.77 8.99 -0.33
C HIS A 498 -9.65 8.26 -1.68
N LEU A 499 -8.48 7.69 -1.99
CA LEU A 499 -8.25 7.06 -3.29
C LEU A 499 -9.31 6.01 -3.66
N VAL A 500 -9.64 5.10 -2.75
CA VAL A 500 -10.61 4.01 -3.00
C VAL A 500 -12.05 4.53 -3.16
N ARG A 501 -12.34 5.70 -2.59
CA ARG A 501 -13.66 6.34 -2.64
C ARG A 501 -13.63 7.68 -3.36
N PHE A 502 -12.69 7.85 -4.25
CA PHE A 502 -12.36 9.13 -4.86
C PHE A 502 -13.59 9.86 -5.44
N TRP A 503 -14.41 9.14 -6.17
CA TRP A 503 -15.58 9.75 -6.82
C TRP A 503 -16.70 10.09 -5.82
N ASP A 504 -16.95 9.22 -4.82
CA ASP A 504 -17.95 9.48 -3.79
C ASP A 504 -17.55 10.68 -2.93
N ASP A 505 -16.26 10.74 -2.55
CA ASP A 505 -15.74 11.83 -1.74
C ASP A 505 -15.68 13.16 -2.54
N LEU A 506 -15.41 13.08 -3.85
CA LEU A 506 -15.46 14.24 -4.74
C LEU A 506 -16.87 14.80 -4.93
N GLU A 507 -17.90 13.94 -4.97
CA GLU A 507 -19.30 14.36 -5.00
C GLU A 507 -19.70 15.05 -3.69
N ALA A 508 -19.22 14.54 -2.55
CA ALA A 508 -19.47 15.12 -1.23
C ALA A 508 -18.69 16.42 -1.00
N LEU A 509 -17.46 16.51 -1.51
CA LEU A 509 -16.60 17.68 -1.43
C LEU A 509 -16.03 18.02 -2.81
N PRO A 510 -16.72 18.86 -3.59
CA PRO A 510 -16.31 19.24 -4.94
C PRO A 510 -14.94 19.94 -5.00
N PHE A 511 -14.29 19.85 -6.17
CA PHE A 511 -12.94 20.35 -6.39
C PHE A 511 -12.79 21.85 -6.09
N ASP A 512 -13.75 22.67 -6.47
CA ASP A 512 -13.78 24.12 -6.21
C ASP A 512 -13.94 24.43 -4.71
N ALA A 513 -14.74 23.64 -3.99
CA ALA A 513 -14.89 23.78 -2.53
C ALA A 513 -13.58 23.54 -1.78
N VAL A 514 -12.73 22.63 -2.25
CA VAL A 514 -11.39 22.40 -1.67
C VAL A 514 -10.50 23.64 -1.80
N LEU A 515 -10.63 24.39 -2.89
CA LEU A 515 -9.84 25.58 -3.16
C LEU A 515 -10.40 26.84 -2.47
N SER A 516 -11.48 26.74 -1.68
CA SER A 516 -12.05 27.88 -0.98
C SER A 516 -11.14 28.40 0.15
N PRO A 517 -11.22 29.71 0.50
CA PRO A 517 -10.44 30.29 1.60
C PRO A 517 -10.66 29.59 2.96
N GLU A 518 -11.88 29.06 3.18
CA GLU A 518 -12.25 28.41 4.44
C GLU A 518 -11.66 27.01 4.56
N ARG A 519 -11.52 26.28 3.44
CA ARG A 519 -11.10 24.87 3.45
C ARG A 519 -9.64 24.68 3.11
N TRP A 520 -9.07 25.47 2.21
CA TRP A 520 -7.71 25.30 1.76
C TRP A 520 -6.66 25.25 2.88
N PRO A 521 -6.75 26.07 3.95
CA PRO A 521 -5.72 26.07 4.99
C PRO A 521 -5.46 24.68 5.62
N GLN A 522 -6.48 23.84 5.69
CA GLN A 522 -6.32 22.49 6.27
C GLN A 522 -5.57 21.51 5.34
N TYR A 523 -5.51 21.78 4.03
CA TYR A 523 -4.83 20.94 3.03
C TYR A 523 -3.47 21.50 2.63
N ALA A 524 -3.21 22.77 2.91
CA ALA A 524 -1.97 23.44 2.55
C ALA A 524 -0.71 22.74 3.09
N PRO A 525 -0.66 22.22 4.34
CA PRO A 525 0.48 21.45 4.82
C PRO A 525 0.77 20.20 3.97
N THR A 526 -0.27 19.48 3.56
CA THR A 526 -0.14 18.31 2.68
C THR A 526 0.40 18.69 1.31
N MET A 527 -0.08 19.81 0.73
CA MET A 527 0.43 20.28 -0.56
C MET A 527 1.89 20.69 -0.48
N ARG A 528 2.35 21.29 0.62
CA ARG A 528 3.77 21.58 0.88
C ARG A 528 4.59 20.30 0.96
N ALA A 529 4.13 19.33 1.73
CA ALA A 529 4.80 18.04 1.86
C ALA A 529 4.89 17.30 0.52
N LEU A 530 3.81 17.29 -0.29
CA LEU A 530 3.78 16.75 -1.65
C LEU A 530 4.72 17.48 -2.59
N ALA A 531 4.88 18.79 -2.42
CA ALA A 531 5.86 19.58 -3.17
C ALA A 531 7.32 19.34 -2.69
N GLY A 532 7.54 18.45 -1.72
CA GLY A 532 8.88 18.09 -1.22
C GLY A 532 9.43 19.04 -0.16
N GLU A 533 8.61 19.90 0.46
CA GLU A 533 9.02 20.62 1.66
C GLU A 533 9.15 19.65 2.84
N ALA A 534 10.18 19.84 3.66
CA ALA A 534 10.36 18.99 4.85
C ALA A 534 9.15 19.07 5.78
N VAL A 535 8.72 17.92 6.28
CA VAL A 535 7.61 17.84 7.22
C VAL A 535 8.10 18.21 8.62
N ASP A 536 7.44 19.17 9.23
CA ASP A 536 7.65 19.50 10.65
C ASP A 536 6.61 18.75 11.49
N TRP A 537 7.05 17.66 12.09
CA TRP A 537 6.19 16.81 12.92
C TRP A 537 5.87 17.43 14.30
N SER A 538 6.53 18.52 14.69
CA SER A 538 6.25 19.19 15.98
C SER A 538 4.92 19.96 15.96
N ILE A 539 4.44 20.29 14.75
CA ILE A 539 3.19 21.06 14.54
C ILE A 539 2.12 20.30 13.75
N ALA A 540 2.34 19.01 13.50
CA ALA A 540 1.47 18.15 12.67
C ALA A 540 0.14 17.78 13.39
#